data_7c340f98201ac7f5c6d49534bb85baff
#
_entry.id   7c340f98201ac7f5c6d49534bb85baff
#
_cell.length_a   1.000
_cell.length_b   1.000
_cell.length_c   1.000
_cell.angle_alpha   90.00
_cell.angle_beta   90.00
_cell.angle_gamma   90.00
#
_symmetry.space_group_name_H-M   'P 1'
#
loop_
_entity.id
_entity.type
_entity.pdbx_description
1 polymer ?
#
loop_
_entity_poly.entity_id
_entity_poly.type
_entity_poly.pdbx_seq_one_letter_code
_entity_poly.pdbx_strand_id
1 'polypeptide(L)'
;HMKELALRPDCPERERAYADALAVLLMDGPVKAREAWKTICSTWKRDPYAPLFYAMLLRDGFDGQGNPGEGQKEAVRVVEDVLKERPGSQAALFMRALLEEVAPSIYPATVETARRAVSANPFSASAHHLLGHCLFRTGDYEGASAAFKESENLCLAWEKAENVSPALDDAYFRSILYRAVSEFCAGRYKRAEAI
;
A
#
# COMPACT_ATOMS: atom_id res chain seq x y z
N HIS A 1 18.59 -14.07 6.04
CA HIS A 1 19.03 -12.74 6.58
C HIS A 1 18.09 -12.23 7.67
N MET A 2 16.74 -12.11 7.44
CA MET A 2 15.80 -11.68 8.51
C MET A 2 15.83 -12.56 9.75
N LYS A 3 15.85 -13.91 9.59
CA LYS A 3 15.96 -14.84 10.73
C LYS A 3 17.27 -14.67 11.49
N GLU A 4 18.37 -14.41 10.80
CA GLU A 4 19.68 -14.17 11.43
C GLU A 4 19.67 -12.88 12.27
N LEU A 5 19.05 -11.81 11.76
CA LEU A 5 18.87 -10.56 12.51
C LEU A 5 17.99 -10.77 13.75
N ALA A 6 16.90 -11.55 13.63
CA ALA A 6 16.01 -11.87 14.74
C ALA A 6 16.67 -12.74 15.83
N LEU A 7 17.71 -13.53 15.49
CA LEU A 7 18.46 -14.34 16.46
C LEU A 7 19.53 -13.57 17.22
N ARG A 8 19.78 -12.31 16.89
CA ARG A 8 20.73 -11.48 17.63
C ARG A 8 20.26 -11.25 19.06
N PRO A 9 21.16 -11.34 20.07
CA PRO A 9 20.79 -11.16 21.47
C PRO A 9 20.20 -9.78 21.78
N ASP A 10 20.57 -8.76 21.00
CA ASP A 10 20.14 -7.37 21.12
C ASP A 10 18.88 -7.03 20.32
N CYS A 11 18.28 -8.00 19.60
CA CYS A 11 17.04 -7.81 18.87
C CYS A 11 15.86 -7.73 19.84
N PRO A 12 15.11 -6.61 19.85
CA PRO A 12 13.92 -6.47 20.69
C PRO A 12 12.89 -7.57 20.41
N GLU A 13 12.14 -7.95 21.43
CA GLU A 13 11.15 -9.04 21.34
C GLU A 13 10.09 -8.78 20.26
N ARG A 14 9.64 -7.53 20.14
CA ARG A 14 8.67 -7.13 19.12
C ARG A 14 9.21 -7.33 17.71
N GLU A 15 10.41 -6.88 17.41
CA GLU A 15 11.06 -7.00 16.10
C GLU A 15 11.30 -8.47 15.75
N ARG A 16 11.62 -9.29 16.75
CA ARG A 16 11.73 -10.74 16.60
C ARG A 16 10.39 -11.36 16.21
N ALA A 17 9.31 -10.99 16.90
CA ALA A 17 7.96 -11.45 16.57
C ALA A 17 7.53 -11.06 15.15
N TYR A 18 7.91 -9.85 14.68
CA TYR A 18 7.69 -9.42 13.29
C TYR A 18 8.45 -10.29 12.29
N ALA A 19 9.73 -10.56 12.54
CA ALA A 19 10.55 -11.42 11.67
C ALA A 19 9.98 -12.84 11.59
N ASP A 20 9.52 -13.39 12.72
CA ASP A 20 8.89 -14.71 12.78
C ASP A 20 7.56 -14.73 12.01
N ALA A 21 6.70 -13.71 12.19
CA ALA A 21 5.43 -13.61 11.46
C ALA A 21 5.62 -13.46 9.95
N LEU A 22 6.64 -12.71 9.51
CA LEU A 22 7.01 -12.60 8.09
C LEU A 22 7.58 -13.95 7.57
N ALA A 23 8.36 -14.66 8.37
CA ALA A 23 8.83 -15.99 8.00
C ALA A 23 7.68 -16.98 7.84
N VAL A 24 6.68 -16.95 8.73
CA VAL A 24 5.44 -17.76 8.60
C VAL A 24 4.70 -17.40 7.32
N LEU A 25 4.61 -16.12 6.96
CA LEU A 25 3.97 -15.70 5.72
C LEU A 25 4.64 -16.30 4.48
N LEU A 26 5.98 -16.29 4.46
CA LEU A 26 6.76 -16.78 3.32
C LEU A 26 6.80 -18.31 3.22
N MET A 27 6.78 -19.02 4.34
CA MET A 27 6.95 -20.48 4.38
C MET A 27 5.62 -21.23 4.46
N ASP A 28 4.66 -20.72 5.20
CA ASP A 28 3.41 -21.39 5.55
C ASP A 28 2.18 -20.73 4.94
N GLY A 29 2.35 -19.53 4.40
CA GLY A 29 1.31 -18.78 3.70
C GLY A 29 0.44 -17.87 4.59
N PRO A 30 -0.49 -17.14 3.94
CA PRO A 30 -1.19 -16.01 4.58
C PRO A 30 -2.14 -16.45 5.71
N VAL A 31 -2.71 -17.64 5.66
CA VAL A 31 -3.65 -18.12 6.68
C VAL A 31 -2.98 -18.28 8.04
N LYS A 32 -1.80 -18.94 8.07
CA LYS A 32 -1.02 -19.09 9.31
C LYS A 32 -0.40 -17.77 9.76
N ALA A 33 0.08 -16.96 8.83
CA ALA A 33 0.62 -15.64 9.14
C ALA A 33 -0.42 -14.74 9.81
N ARG A 34 -1.70 -14.83 9.43
CA ARG A 34 -2.80 -14.08 10.03
C ARG A 34 -2.87 -14.27 11.55
N GLU A 35 -2.73 -15.51 12.03
CA GLU A 35 -2.76 -15.80 13.48
C GLU A 35 -1.53 -15.23 14.20
N ALA A 36 -0.36 -15.30 13.57
CA ALA A 36 0.86 -14.70 14.12
C ALA A 36 0.71 -13.17 14.26
N TRP A 37 0.23 -12.48 13.22
CA TRP A 37 -0.01 -11.03 13.27
C TRP A 37 -1.10 -10.64 14.26
N LYS A 38 -2.16 -11.43 14.40
CA LYS A 38 -3.20 -11.24 15.42
C LYS A 38 -2.62 -11.31 16.84
N THR A 39 -1.71 -12.25 17.07
CA THR A 39 -0.99 -12.36 18.35
C THR A 39 -0.14 -11.13 18.64
N ILE A 40 0.61 -10.63 17.63
CA ILE A 40 1.38 -9.40 17.74
C ILE A 40 0.49 -8.21 18.12
N CYS A 41 -0.63 -8.03 17.43
CA CYS A 41 -1.60 -6.97 17.74
C CYS A 41 -2.13 -7.04 19.18
N SER A 42 -2.37 -8.25 19.71
CA SER A 42 -2.86 -8.42 21.07
C SER A 42 -1.79 -8.18 22.13
N THR A 43 -0.54 -8.51 21.84
CA THR A 43 0.62 -8.34 22.73
C THR A 43 1.08 -6.89 22.79
N TRP A 44 1.22 -6.24 21.64
CA TRP A 44 1.66 -4.84 21.52
C TRP A 44 0.52 -3.94 21.02
N LYS A 45 -0.46 -3.70 21.90
CA LYS A 45 -1.72 -2.99 21.58
C LYS A 45 -1.55 -1.58 21.00
N ARG A 46 -0.39 -0.94 21.23
CA ARG A 46 -0.09 0.41 20.72
C ARG A 46 0.83 0.39 19.50
N ASP A 47 1.11 -0.78 18.95
CA ASP A 47 1.91 -0.88 17.74
C ASP A 47 1.19 -0.24 16.55
N PRO A 48 1.83 0.67 15.79
CA PRO A 48 1.16 1.36 14.70
C PRO A 48 1.08 0.55 13.42
N TYR A 49 1.89 -0.50 13.28
CA TYR A 49 2.07 -1.22 12.02
C TYR A 49 1.50 -2.64 12.05
N ALA A 50 1.57 -3.35 13.17
CA ALA A 50 1.06 -4.71 13.28
C ALA A 50 -0.42 -4.83 12.85
N PRO A 51 -1.33 -3.91 13.24
CA PRO A 51 -2.71 -3.93 12.76
C PRO A 51 -2.83 -3.78 11.25
N LEU A 52 -1.92 -3.01 10.60
CA LEU A 52 -1.94 -2.81 9.15
C LEU A 52 -1.51 -4.08 8.41
N PHE A 53 -0.49 -4.78 8.88
CA PHE A 53 -0.13 -6.10 8.34
C PHE A 53 -1.24 -7.13 8.55
N TYR A 54 -1.86 -7.13 9.72
CA TYR A 54 -3.00 -8.00 9.99
C TYR A 54 -4.17 -7.71 9.04
N ALA A 55 -4.53 -6.44 8.86
CA ALA A 55 -5.58 -6.01 7.92
C ALA A 55 -5.27 -6.44 6.48
N MET A 56 -4.02 -6.33 6.04
CA MET A 56 -3.60 -6.77 4.71
C MET A 56 -3.83 -8.28 4.50
N LEU A 57 -3.65 -9.08 5.54
CA LEU A 57 -3.84 -10.54 5.49
C LEU A 57 -5.30 -10.96 5.65
N LEU A 58 -6.16 -10.10 6.18
CA LEU A 58 -7.60 -10.35 6.34
C LEU A 58 -8.36 -10.22 5.03
N ARG A 59 -7.93 -9.30 4.16
CA ARG A 59 -8.68 -8.91 2.98
C ARG A 59 -9.01 -10.11 2.08
N ASP A 60 -10.28 -10.26 1.76
CA ASP A 60 -10.83 -11.26 0.84
C ASP A 60 -11.53 -10.63 -0.37
N GLY A 61 -11.50 -9.28 -0.47
CA GLY A 61 -11.98 -8.52 -1.62
C GLY A 61 -13.48 -8.26 -1.62
N PHE A 62 -14.04 -8.19 -2.83
CA PHE A 62 -15.43 -7.85 -3.09
C PHE A 62 -16.06 -8.91 -4.01
N ASP A 63 -17.37 -9.12 -3.88
CA ASP A 63 -18.13 -9.95 -4.81
C ASP A 63 -18.42 -9.22 -6.14
N GLY A 64 -19.06 -9.92 -7.09
CA GLY A 64 -19.41 -9.34 -8.38
C GLY A 64 -20.43 -8.19 -8.33
N GLN A 65 -21.12 -7.99 -7.21
CA GLN A 65 -22.03 -6.88 -6.95
C GLN A 65 -21.35 -5.72 -6.21
N GLY A 66 -20.10 -5.88 -5.81
CA GLY A 66 -19.34 -4.87 -5.09
C GLY A 66 -19.53 -4.92 -3.58
N ASN A 67 -20.11 -5.98 -3.02
CA ASN A 67 -20.19 -6.14 -1.59
C ASN A 67 -18.87 -6.65 -1.04
N PRO A 68 -18.31 -6.03 0.02
CA PRO A 68 -17.09 -6.51 0.65
C PRO A 68 -17.31 -7.84 1.37
N GLY A 69 -16.35 -8.75 1.24
CA GLY A 69 -16.30 -9.97 2.04
C GLY A 69 -16.15 -9.67 3.54
N GLU A 70 -16.33 -10.66 4.39
CA GLU A 70 -16.21 -10.48 5.84
C GLU A 70 -14.77 -10.13 6.26
N GLY A 71 -13.77 -10.72 5.61
CA GLY A 71 -12.36 -10.37 5.81
C GLY A 71 -12.07 -8.92 5.39
N GLN A 72 -12.66 -8.46 4.29
CA GLN A 72 -12.53 -7.09 3.81
C GLN A 72 -13.15 -6.08 4.80
N LYS A 73 -14.34 -6.37 5.32
CA LYS A 73 -14.99 -5.53 6.36
C LYS A 73 -14.16 -5.44 7.63
N GLU A 74 -13.63 -6.58 8.08
CA GLU A 74 -12.77 -6.63 9.25
C GLU A 74 -11.45 -5.87 9.03
N ALA A 75 -10.82 -6.03 7.85
CA ALA A 75 -9.61 -5.30 7.49
C ALA A 75 -9.83 -3.79 7.56
N VAL A 76 -10.93 -3.30 6.99
CA VAL A 76 -11.31 -1.88 7.04
C VAL A 76 -11.50 -1.43 8.49
N ARG A 77 -12.22 -2.18 9.31
CA ARG A 77 -12.44 -1.86 10.73
C ARG A 77 -11.12 -1.74 11.50
N VAL A 78 -10.21 -2.69 11.32
CA VAL A 78 -8.89 -2.67 11.96
C VAL A 78 -8.10 -1.40 11.60
N VAL A 79 -8.11 -1.01 10.32
CA VAL A 79 -7.41 0.21 9.87
C VAL A 79 -8.09 1.47 10.39
N GLU A 80 -9.42 1.51 10.45
CA GLU A 80 -10.17 2.63 11.00
C GLU A 80 -9.90 2.83 12.50
N ASP A 81 -9.72 1.76 13.27
CA ASP A 81 -9.34 1.85 14.67
C ASP A 81 -7.95 2.46 14.83
N VAL A 82 -6.99 2.14 13.97
CA VAL A 82 -5.69 2.82 13.92
C VAL A 82 -5.85 4.32 13.58
N LEU A 83 -6.72 4.66 12.63
CA LEU A 83 -6.95 6.05 12.23
C LEU A 83 -7.68 6.87 13.29
N LYS A 84 -8.53 6.28 14.13
CA LYS A 84 -9.13 6.95 15.30
C LYS A 84 -8.07 7.42 16.29
N GLU A 85 -7.06 6.58 16.55
CA GLU A 85 -5.97 6.92 17.46
C GLU A 85 -4.93 7.83 16.82
N ARG A 86 -4.72 7.69 15.50
CA ARG A 86 -3.67 8.37 14.72
C ARG A 86 -4.20 8.87 13.37
N PRO A 87 -5.02 9.92 13.35
CA PRO A 87 -5.70 10.42 12.13
C PRO A 87 -4.76 10.83 10.99
N GLY A 88 -3.50 11.19 11.32
CA GLY A 88 -2.45 11.57 10.37
C GLY A 88 -1.50 10.44 9.99
N SER A 89 -1.75 9.20 10.38
CA SER A 89 -0.89 8.07 10.03
C SER A 89 -0.91 7.82 8.52
N GLN A 90 0.17 8.17 7.82
CA GLN A 90 0.30 7.93 6.38
C GLN A 90 0.09 6.45 6.02
N ALA A 91 0.72 5.53 6.77
CA ALA A 91 0.61 4.10 6.52
C ALA A 91 -0.84 3.60 6.68
N ALA A 92 -1.59 4.10 7.67
CA ALA A 92 -2.98 3.72 7.87
C ALA A 92 -3.90 4.35 6.80
N LEU A 93 -3.68 5.60 6.41
CA LEU A 93 -4.40 6.25 5.30
C LEU A 93 -4.15 5.52 3.98
N PHE A 94 -2.89 5.16 3.70
CA PHE A 94 -2.51 4.36 2.54
C PHE A 94 -3.22 3.00 2.56
N MET A 95 -3.16 2.27 3.66
CA MET A 95 -3.80 0.96 3.79
C MET A 95 -5.32 1.07 3.64
N ARG A 96 -5.96 2.11 4.19
CA ARG A 96 -7.40 2.34 4.07
C ARG A 96 -7.82 2.54 2.62
N ALA A 97 -7.09 3.36 1.86
CA ALA A 97 -7.33 3.58 0.44
C ALA A 97 -7.06 2.30 -0.39
N LEU A 98 -5.98 1.57 -0.08
CA LEU A 98 -5.60 0.33 -0.76
C LEU A 98 -6.66 -0.77 -0.60
N LEU A 99 -7.29 -0.88 0.58
CA LEU A 99 -8.36 -1.85 0.82
C LEU A 99 -9.60 -1.57 -0.03
N GLU A 100 -9.89 -0.33 -0.36
CA GLU A 100 -11.06 0.05 -1.15
C GLU A 100 -10.77 0.24 -2.65
N GLU A 101 -9.52 0.49 -3.01
CA GLU A 101 -9.13 0.69 -4.42
C GLU A 101 -9.51 -0.49 -5.29
N VAL A 102 -9.50 -1.71 -4.76
CA VAL A 102 -9.87 -2.95 -5.49
C VAL A 102 -11.38 -3.17 -5.62
N ALA A 103 -12.24 -2.32 -5.04
CA ALA A 103 -13.69 -2.43 -5.19
C ALA A 103 -14.11 -2.30 -6.67
N PRO A 104 -15.17 -2.96 -7.15
CA PRO A 104 -15.65 -2.83 -8.52
C PRO A 104 -15.94 -1.38 -8.93
N SER A 105 -16.42 -0.56 -7.99
CA SER A 105 -16.58 0.88 -8.15
C SER A 105 -15.76 1.61 -7.09
N ILE A 106 -15.02 2.64 -7.50
CA ILE A 106 -14.27 3.46 -6.56
C ILE A 106 -15.16 4.56 -5.98
N TYR A 107 -15.02 4.79 -4.68
CA TYR A 107 -15.78 5.82 -3.99
C TYR A 107 -14.98 7.14 -3.93
N PRO A 108 -15.64 8.33 -4.04
CA PRO A 108 -14.96 9.61 -3.88
C PRO A 108 -14.19 9.73 -2.55
N ALA A 109 -14.71 9.12 -1.48
CA ALA A 109 -14.03 9.06 -0.18
C ALA A 109 -12.69 8.30 -0.23
N THR A 110 -12.56 7.29 -1.10
CA THR A 110 -11.30 6.55 -1.29
C THR A 110 -10.26 7.45 -1.94
N VAL A 111 -10.64 8.23 -2.97
CA VAL A 111 -9.75 9.22 -3.60
C VAL A 111 -9.27 10.25 -2.58
N GLU A 112 -10.19 10.76 -1.74
CA GLU A 112 -9.83 11.73 -0.70
C GLU A 112 -8.88 11.12 0.35
N THR A 113 -9.09 9.87 0.74
CA THR A 113 -8.20 9.14 1.65
C THR A 113 -6.81 8.96 1.04
N ALA A 114 -6.72 8.64 -0.26
CA ALA A 114 -5.45 8.56 -0.97
C ALA A 114 -4.73 9.93 -1.05
N ARG A 115 -5.47 11.02 -1.29
CA ARG A 115 -4.92 12.39 -1.23
C ARG A 115 -4.37 12.74 0.16
N ARG A 116 -5.08 12.37 1.21
CA ARG A 116 -4.62 12.55 2.59
C ARG A 116 -3.36 11.72 2.89
N ALA A 117 -3.24 10.51 2.35
CA ALA A 117 -2.03 9.69 2.49
C ALA A 117 -0.81 10.37 1.83
N VAL A 118 -0.99 10.95 0.64
CA VAL A 118 0.05 11.76 -0.04
C VAL A 118 0.38 13.02 0.79
N SER A 119 -0.62 13.74 1.30
CA SER A 119 -0.39 14.95 2.10
C SER A 119 0.35 14.64 3.41
N ALA A 120 0.09 13.49 4.03
CA ALA A 120 0.77 13.06 5.25
C ALA A 120 2.25 12.68 5.03
N ASN A 121 2.60 12.20 3.84
CA ASN A 121 3.98 11.96 3.41
C ASN A 121 4.12 12.19 1.91
N PRO A 122 4.46 13.40 1.46
CA PRO A 122 4.63 13.73 0.04
C PRO A 122 5.78 12.99 -0.66
N PHE A 123 6.69 12.39 0.10
CA PHE A 123 7.83 11.62 -0.42
C PHE A 123 7.56 10.12 -0.55
N SER A 124 6.31 9.69 -0.39
CA SER A 124 5.93 8.28 -0.55
C SER A 124 5.57 7.98 -1.99
N ALA A 125 6.47 7.35 -2.75
CA ALA A 125 6.20 6.88 -4.11
C ALA A 125 4.95 6.00 -4.17
N SER A 126 4.80 5.06 -3.23
CA SER A 126 3.64 4.17 -3.16
C SER A 126 2.32 4.91 -2.93
N ALA A 127 2.32 6.01 -2.14
CA ALA A 127 1.11 6.80 -1.93
C ALA A 127 0.69 7.56 -3.19
N HIS A 128 1.65 8.12 -3.94
CA HIS A 128 1.39 8.74 -5.24
C HIS A 128 0.90 7.72 -6.26
N HIS A 129 1.49 6.53 -6.31
CA HIS A 129 1.07 5.45 -7.18
C HIS A 129 -0.39 5.03 -6.91
N LEU A 130 -0.75 4.82 -5.63
CA LEU A 130 -2.12 4.49 -5.22
C LEU A 130 -3.10 5.61 -5.57
N LEU A 131 -2.73 6.87 -5.35
CA LEU A 131 -3.55 8.02 -5.77
C LEU A 131 -3.77 8.00 -7.29
N GLY A 132 -2.72 7.70 -8.07
CA GLY A 132 -2.82 7.54 -9.52
C GLY A 132 -3.87 6.50 -9.91
N HIS A 133 -3.87 5.33 -9.28
CA HIS A 133 -4.90 4.30 -9.50
C HIS A 133 -6.31 4.80 -9.16
N CYS A 134 -6.47 5.44 -8.02
CA CYS A 134 -7.77 5.98 -7.60
C CYS A 134 -8.30 7.00 -8.61
N LEU A 135 -7.46 7.92 -9.07
CA LEU A 135 -7.81 8.94 -10.05
C LEU A 135 -8.11 8.34 -11.43
N PHE A 136 -7.28 7.39 -11.88
CA PHE A 136 -7.51 6.67 -13.14
C PHE A 136 -8.89 6.02 -13.18
N ARG A 137 -9.27 5.33 -12.12
CA ARG A 137 -10.55 4.63 -12.00
C ARG A 137 -11.76 5.54 -11.89
N THR A 138 -11.57 6.82 -11.53
CA THR A 138 -12.63 7.84 -11.55
C THR A 138 -12.68 8.60 -12.87
N GLY A 139 -11.81 8.29 -13.83
CA GLY A 139 -11.75 8.97 -15.13
C GLY A 139 -10.93 10.27 -15.12
N ASP A 140 -10.32 10.65 -14.00
CA ASP A 140 -9.35 11.75 -13.93
C ASP A 140 -7.98 11.27 -14.44
N TYR A 141 -7.89 11.05 -15.74
CA TYR A 141 -6.66 10.54 -16.38
C TYR A 141 -5.50 11.53 -16.33
N GLU A 142 -5.81 12.84 -16.28
CA GLU A 142 -4.77 13.86 -16.15
C GLU A 142 -4.16 13.86 -14.75
N GLY A 143 -5.00 13.87 -13.73
CA GLY A 143 -4.55 13.73 -12.34
C GLY A 143 -3.83 12.41 -12.09
N ALA A 144 -4.30 11.32 -12.69
CA ALA A 144 -3.65 10.02 -12.62
C ALA A 144 -2.24 10.04 -13.20
N SER A 145 -2.09 10.59 -14.43
CA SER A 145 -0.77 10.74 -15.08
C SER A 145 0.20 11.57 -14.23
N ALA A 146 -0.28 12.65 -13.63
CA ALA A 146 0.54 13.50 -12.75
C ALA A 146 0.98 12.73 -11.48
N ALA A 147 0.07 11.98 -10.85
CA ALA A 147 0.38 11.19 -9.66
C ALA A 147 1.38 10.05 -9.96
N PHE A 148 1.22 9.34 -11.07
CA PHE A 148 2.18 8.31 -11.50
C PHE A 148 3.55 8.91 -11.85
N LYS A 149 3.57 10.11 -12.47
CA LYS A 149 4.84 10.81 -12.76
C LYS A 149 5.59 11.17 -11.48
N GLU A 150 4.87 11.62 -10.45
CA GLU A 150 5.51 11.91 -9.16
C GLU A 150 6.02 10.65 -8.47
N SER A 151 5.26 9.54 -8.53
CA SER A 151 5.74 8.23 -8.06
C SER A 151 7.04 7.81 -8.77
N GLU A 152 7.09 7.95 -10.10
CA GLU A 152 8.29 7.68 -10.92
C GLU A 152 9.48 8.54 -10.45
N ASN A 153 9.27 9.85 -10.26
CA ASN A 153 10.33 10.77 -9.82
C ASN A 153 10.90 10.38 -8.45
N LEU A 154 10.03 9.99 -7.51
CA LEU A 154 10.41 9.57 -6.16
C LEU A 154 11.17 8.23 -6.18
N CYS A 155 10.76 7.26 -7.02
CA CYS A 155 11.52 6.03 -7.22
C CYS A 155 12.93 6.34 -7.73
N LEU A 156 13.07 7.14 -8.80
CA LEU A 156 14.37 7.53 -9.35
C LEU A 156 15.26 8.27 -8.33
N ALA A 157 14.67 9.13 -7.51
CA ALA A 157 15.42 9.82 -6.46
C ALA A 157 15.96 8.84 -5.40
N TRP A 158 15.16 7.86 -5.00
CA TRP A 158 15.57 6.81 -4.06
C TRP A 158 16.63 5.90 -4.65
N GLU A 159 16.43 5.42 -5.89
CA GLU A 159 17.40 4.56 -6.59
C GLU A 159 18.77 5.22 -6.71
N LYS A 160 18.78 6.52 -7.05
CA LYS A 160 20.01 7.31 -7.10
C LYS A 160 20.68 7.44 -5.74
N ALA A 161 19.91 7.66 -4.67
CA ALA A 161 20.42 7.80 -3.31
C ALA A 161 21.01 6.48 -2.78
N GLU A 162 20.36 5.36 -3.09
CA GLU A 162 20.75 4.02 -2.63
C GLU A 162 21.70 3.29 -3.60
N ASN A 163 22.05 3.92 -4.75
CA ASN A 163 22.84 3.31 -5.81
C ASN A 163 22.26 1.98 -6.32
N VAL A 164 20.94 1.94 -6.47
CA VAL A 164 20.19 0.80 -7.01
C VAL A 164 19.90 1.05 -8.50
N SER A 165 19.96 0.01 -9.32
CA SER A 165 19.61 0.13 -10.74
C SER A 165 18.10 0.24 -10.92
N PRO A 166 17.58 1.24 -11.67
CA PRO A 166 16.16 1.31 -12.03
C PRO A 166 15.59 0.02 -12.62
N ALA A 167 16.41 -0.74 -13.34
CA ALA A 167 16.02 -2.02 -13.93
C ALA A 167 15.59 -3.09 -12.89
N LEU A 168 15.84 -2.87 -11.62
CA LEU A 168 15.46 -3.76 -10.52
C LEU A 168 14.24 -3.24 -9.73
N ASP A 169 13.73 -2.04 -10.06
CA ASP A 169 12.61 -1.43 -9.36
C ASP A 169 11.28 -1.64 -10.11
N ASP A 170 10.51 -2.65 -9.68
CA ASP A 170 9.18 -2.92 -10.22
C ASP A 170 8.20 -1.74 -9.99
N ALA A 171 8.34 -0.99 -8.91
CA ALA A 171 7.49 0.17 -8.61
C ALA A 171 7.72 1.31 -9.62
N TYR A 172 8.96 1.53 -10.02
CA TYR A 172 9.32 2.47 -11.08
C TYR A 172 8.67 2.10 -12.41
N PHE A 173 8.84 0.86 -12.88
CA PHE A 173 8.25 0.40 -14.13
C PHE A 173 6.73 0.44 -14.15
N ARG A 174 6.09 0.07 -13.04
CA ARG A 174 4.63 0.17 -12.93
C ARG A 174 4.16 1.61 -13.05
N SER A 175 4.86 2.56 -12.44
CA SER A 175 4.48 3.97 -12.52
C SER A 175 4.60 4.51 -13.94
N ILE A 176 5.65 4.15 -14.69
CA ILE A 176 5.80 4.47 -16.13
C ILE A 176 4.63 3.89 -16.92
N LEU A 177 4.35 2.59 -16.76
CA LEU A 177 3.29 1.90 -17.50
C LEU A 177 1.93 2.56 -17.28
N TYR A 178 1.55 2.77 -16.03
CA TYR A 178 0.25 3.37 -15.71
C TYR A 178 0.15 4.84 -16.13
N ARG A 179 1.26 5.57 -16.13
CA ARG A 179 1.33 6.92 -16.70
C ARG A 179 1.06 6.90 -18.21
N ALA A 180 1.72 6.02 -18.95
CA ALA A 180 1.49 5.87 -20.39
C ALA A 180 0.03 5.52 -20.72
N VAL A 181 -0.55 4.56 -19.96
CA VAL A 181 -1.97 4.18 -20.08
C VAL A 181 -2.89 5.37 -19.76
N SER A 182 -2.58 6.16 -18.74
CA SER A 182 -3.36 7.35 -18.39
C SER A 182 -3.34 8.41 -19.50
N GLU A 183 -2.16 8.66 -20.10
CA GLU A 183 -2.03 9.57 -21.25
C GLU A 183 -2.82 9.07 -22.46
N PHE A 184 -2.76 7.76 -22.72
CA PHE A 184 -3.53 7.14 -23.81
C PHE A 184 -5.03 7.30 -23.60
N CYS A 185 -5.55 6.97 -22.40
CA CYS A 185 -6.96 7.11 -22.05
C CYS A 185 -7.45 8.57 -22.08
N ALA A 186 -6.54 9.54 -21.83
CA ALA A 186 -6.81 10.95 -21.98
C ALA A 186 -6.81 11.46 -23.44
N GLY A 187 -6.58 10.57 -24.43
CA GLY A 187 -6.48 10.93 -25.84
C GLY A 187 -5.15 11.59 -26.25
N ARG A 188 -4.17 11.59 -25.35
CA ARG A 188 -2.85 12.22 -25.58
C ARG A 188 -1.83 11.19 -26.11
N TYR A 189 -2.14 10.58 -27.25
CA TYR A 189 -1.41 9.43 -27.82
C TYR A 189 0.09 9.69 -28.02
N LYS A 190 0.45 10.88 -28.55
CA LYS A 190 1.87 11.26 -28.73
C LYS A 190 2.65 11.34 -27.42
N ARG A 191 1.99 11.73 -26.32
CA ARG A 191 2.62 11.73 -24.99
C ARG A 191 2.76 10.32 -24.45
N ALA A 192 1.75 9.48 -24.65
CA ALA A 192 1.81 8.08 -24.25
C ALA A 192 2.94 7.32 -24.95
N GLU A 193 3.15 7.60 -26.24
CA GLU A 193 4.22 6.99 -27.07
C GLU A 193 5.63 7.47 -26.65
N ALA A 194 5.74 8.67 -26.09
CA ALA A 194 7.01 9.26 -25.68
C ALA A 194 7.45 8.87 -24.23
N ILE A 195 6.64 8.10 -23.52
CA ILE A 195 6.92 7.61 -22.16
C ILE A 195 7.66 6.26 -22.23
#